data_39193138ac6e15a872daae2184f174b1
#
_entry.id   39193138ac6e15a872daae2184f174b1
#
_cell.length_a   1.000
_cell.length_b   1.000
_cell.length_c   1.000
_cell.angle_alpha   90.00
_cell.angle_beta   90.00
_cell.angle_gamma   90.00
#
_symmetry.space_group_name_H-M   'P 1'
#
loop_
_entity.id
_entity.type
_entity.pdbx_description
1 polymer ?
#
loop_
_entity_poly.entity_id
_entity_poly.type
_entity_poly.pdbx_seq_one_letter_code
_entity_poly.pdbx_strand_id
1 'polypeptide(L)'
;MLELLDYLVQFLVTAYGFCAALREYYRARRRPWFLLTCFYATFALGTLYWTLHLLLRQETPQVFYVSDLAWLASFVFLLALTLTLPTVEERRFRTRLCRLVPVVCLPQFILYVTYGDVLSNVFMCGMTMLLAWCAVRGLVWAKRSGGARLRRFHGTVLAFAALEYALWTSSCFWVSDTLMNPYFWFDFLLSLVLLLLLPALRKAGDA
;
A
#
# COMPACT_ATOMS: atom_id res chain seq x y z
N MET A 1 -7.73 9.79 -20.59
CA MET A 1 -8.21 10.96 -19.78
C MET A 1 -8.57 10.54 -18.35
N LEU A 2 -9.25 9.40 -18.17
CA LEU A 2 -9.59 8.89 -16.84
C LEU A 2 -8.34 8.46 -16.05
N GLU A 3 -7.41 7.77 -16.71
CA GLU A 3 -6.13 7.39 -16.13
C GLU A 3 -5.35 8.59 -15.58
N LEU A 4 -5.28 9.69 -16.33
CA LEU A 4 -4.62 10.91 -15.87
C LEU A 4 -5.33 11.52 -14.63
N LEU A 5 -6.66 11.52 -14.62
CA LEU A 5 -7.44 12.03 -13.48
C LEU A 5 -7.19 11.17 -12.24
N ASP A 6 -7.15 9.86 -12.40
CA ASP A 6 -6.93 8.89 -11.35
C ASP A 6 -5.56 9.10 -10.67
N TYR A 7 -4.47 9.13 -11.45
CA TYR A 7 -3.14 9.40 -10.93
C TYR A 7 -2.99 10.81 -10.32
N LEU A 8 -3.69 11.80 -10.86
CA LEU A 8 -3.69 13.14 -10.28
C LEU A 8 -4.37 13.15 -8.90
N VAL A 9 -5.52 12.48 -8.76
CA VAL A 9 -6.21 12.33 -7.46
C VAL A 9 -5.31 11.59 -6.48
N GLN A 10 -4.72 10.48 -6.89
CA GLN A 10 -3.83 9.69 -6.04
C GLN A 10 -2.59 10.47 -5.63
N PHE A 11 -2.01 11.28 -6.54
CA PHE A 11 -0.91 12.20 -6.21
C PHE A 11 -1.32 13.23 -5.16
N LEU A 12 -2.47 13.89 -5.32
CA LEU A 12 -2.96 14.88 -4.37
C LEU A 12 -3.21 14.27 -2.98
N VAL A 13 -3.79 13.07 -2.94
CA VAL A 13 -4.02 12.32 -1.69
C VAL A 13 -2.70 11.98 -1.01
N THR A 14 -1.72 11.47 -1.74
CA THR A 14 -0.42 11.08 -1.18
C THR A 14 0.43 12.30 -0.80
N ALA A 15 0.39 13.39 -1.55
CA ALA A 15 1.03 14.65 -1.19
C ALA A 15 0.41 15.26 0.09
N TYR A 16 -0.91 15.24 0.22
CA TYR A 16 -1.59 15.62 1.46
C TYR A 16 -1.15 14.72 2.62
N GLY A 17 -1.14 13.40 2.42
CA GLY A 17 -0.67 12.42 3.40
C GLY A 17 0.76 12.69 3.85
N PHE A 18 1.65 13.01 2.91
CA PHE A 18 3.03 13.41 3.18
C PHE A 18 3.10 14.64 4.10
N CYS A 19 2.44 15.74 3.72
CA CYS A 19 2.43 16.97 4.52
C CYS A 19 1.88 16.74 5.93
N ALA A 20 0.77 15.99 6.04
CA ALA A 20 0.14 15.68 7.32
C ALA A 20 1.04 14.79 8.21
N ALA A 21 1.64 13.72 7.65
CA ALA A 21 2.55 12.85 8.39
C ALA A 21 3.83 13.57 8.80
N LEU A 22 4.39 14.41 7.93
CA LEU A 22 5.57 15.24 8.20
C LEU A 22 5.31 16.21 9.35
N ARG A 23 4.15 16.88 9.36
CA ARG A 23 3.74 17.75 10.45
C ARG A 23 3.68 16.99 11.78
N GLU A 24 3.08 15.81 11.81
CA GLU A 24 3.03 14.98 13.03
C GLU A 24 4.42 14.49 13.45
N TYR A 25 5.28 14.16 12.50
CA TYR A 25 6.67 13.83 12.79
C TYR A 25 7.42 14.99 13.45
N TYR A 26 7.29 16.22 12.94
CA TYR A 26 7.94 17.39 13.57
C TYR A 26 7.42 17.69 14.98
N ARG A 27 6.13 17.41 15.23
CA ARG A 27 5.52 17.59 16.56
C ARG A 27 5.93 16.52 17.55
N ALA A 28 5.91 15.25 17.16
CA ALA A 28 6.08 14.12 18.07
C ALA A 28 7.49 13.54 18.06
N ARG A 29 8.28 13.75 16.99
CA ARG A 29 9.61 13.19 16.76
C ARG A 29 9.67 11.65 16.93
N ARG A 30 8.57 10.96 16.64
CA ARG A 30 8.45 9.51 16.78
C ARG A 30 8.74 8.80 15.47
N ARG A 31 9.49 7.70 15.52
CA ARG A 31 9.86 6.88 14.37
C ARG A 31 8.67 6.43 13.48
N PRO A 32 7.51 6.02 14.02
CA PRO A 32 6.38 5.64 13.16
C PRO A 32 5.91 6.76 12.22
N TRP A 33 5.89 8.01 12.68
CA TRP A 33 5.53 9.15 11.84
C TRP A 33 6.56 9.43 10.75
N PHE A 34 7.85 9.24 11.05
CA PHE A 34 8.92 9.32 10.04
C PHE A 34 8.71 8.28 8.93
N LEU A 35 8.46 7.02 9.31
CA LEU A 35 8.24 5.94 8.34
C LEU A 35 6.99 6.19 7.48
N LEU A 36 5.90 6.70 8.09
CA LEU A 36 4.70 7.06 7.33
C LEU A 36 4.95 8.27 6.40
N THR A 37 5.78 9.23 6.81
CA THR A 37 6.21 10.33 5.95
C THR A 37 6.98 9.81 4.73
N CYS A 38 7.93 8.91 4.92
CA CYS A 38 8.70 8.30 3.84
C CYS A 38 7.80 7.48 2.91
N PHE A 39 6.83 6.74 3.45
CA PHE A 39 5.83 6.01 2.67
C PHE A 39 5.08 6.94 1.71
N TYR A 40 4.48 8.01 2.23
CA TYR A 40 3.75 8.95 1.38
C TYR A 40 4.64 9.71 0.41
N ALA A 41 5.87 10.09 0.81
CA ALA A 41 6.81 10.79 -0.06
C ALA A 41 7.17 9.94 -1.28
N THR A 42 7.52 8.68 -1.07
CA THR A 42 7.89 7.77 -2.16
C THR A 42 6.69 7.37 -3.01
N PHE A 43 5.51 7.18 -2.42
CA PHE A 43 4.29 6.93 -3.17
C PHE A 43 3.92 8.13 -4.06
N ALA A 44 3.94 9.34 -3.49
CA ALA A 44 3.68 10.58 -4.22
C ALA A 44 4.69 10.81 -5.36
N LEU A 45 5.97 10.44 -5.16
CA LEU A 45 6.99 10.54 -6.21
C LEU A 45 6.66 9.62 -7.39
N GLY A 46 6.23 8.39 -7.13
CA GLY A 46 5.83 7.44 -8.18
C GLY A 46 4.62 7.94 -8.98
N THR A 47 3.56 8.38 -8.28
CA THR A 47 2.35 8.91 -8.92
C THR A 47 2.60 10.23 -9.64
N LEU A 48 3.46 11.11 -9.11
CA LEU A 48 3.86 12.35 -9.78
C LEU A 48 4.60 12.07 -11.08
N TYR A 49 5.58 11.15 -11.03
CA TYR A 49 6.32 10.76 -12.23
C TYR A 49 5.38 10.23 -13.32
N TRP A 50 4.45 9.34 -12.95
CA TRP A 50 3.48 8.79 -13.90
C TRP A 50 2.57 9.89 -14.47
N THR A 51 2.03 10.76 -13.62
CA THR A 51 1.20 11.89 -14.03
C THR A 51 1.92 12.81 -15.01
N LEU A 52 3.17 13.19 -14.72
CA LEU A 52 3.97 14.06 -15.58
C LEU A 52 4.31 13.36 -16.91
N HIS A 53 4.59 12.06 -16.90
CA HIS A 53 4.87 11.32 -18.11
C HIS A 53 3.65 11.27 -19.03
N LEU A 54 2.46 10.98 -18.49
CA LEU A 54 1.21 11.03 -19.26
C LEU A 54 0.91 12.42 -19.82
N LEU A 55 1.14 13.47 -19.03
CA LEU A 55 0.91 14.87 -19.48
C LEU A 55 1.86 15.31 -20.59
N LEU A 56 3.14 14.93 -20.51
CA LEU A 56 4.18 15.42 -21.42
C LEU A 56 4.37 14.53 -22.65
N ARG A 57 4.22 13.22 -22.49
CA ARG A 57 4.49 12.23 -23.53
C ARG A 57 3.24 11.64 -24.15
N GLN A 58 2.10 11.69 -23.42
CA GLN A 58 0.83 11.06 -23.82
C GLN A 58 0.96 9.53 -24.01
N GLU A 59 1.95 8.93 -23.37
CA GLU A 59 2.24 7.50 -23.40
C GLU A 59 2.40 6.99 -21.95
N THR A 60 2.15 5.73 -21.72
CA THR A 60 2.42 5.09 -20.42
C THR A 60 3.92 4.94 -20.20
N PRO A 61 4.46 5.21 -18.99
CA PRO A 61 5.86 4.97 -18.69
C PRO A 61 6.24 3.50 -18.87
N GLN A 62 7.51 3.27 -19.20
CA GLN A 62 8.03 1.90 -19.22
C GLN A 62 8.03 1.30 -17.82
N VAL A 63 7.68 0.02 -17.74
CA VAL A 63 7.69 -0.78 -16.50
C VAL A 63 9.10 -0.87 -15.91
N PHE A 64 9.19 -0.94 -14.58
CA PHE A 64 10.42 -1.04 -13.79
C PHE A 64 11.35 0.18 -13.84
N TYR A 65 10.77 1.36 -14.01
CA TYR A 65 11.49 2.64 -13.90
C TYR A 65 11.16 3.37 -12.61
N VAL A 66 11.26 4.69 -12.64
CA VAL A 66 11.16 5.58 -11.47
C VAL A 66 9.88 5.36 -10.65
N SER A 67 8.74 5.17 -11.31
CA SER A 67 7.46 4.91 -10.63
C SER A 67 7.46 3.62 -9.83
N ASP A 68 7.86 2.50 -10.46
CA ASP A 68 7.84 1.18 -9.81
C ASP A 68 8.81 1.12 -8.63
N LEU A 69 10.01 1.71 -8.80
CA LEU A 69 10.99 1.81 -7.70
C LEU A 69 10.47 2.68 -6.55
N ALA A 70 9.76 3.77 -6.87
CA ALA A 70 9.20 4.65 -5.87
C ALA A 70 8.03 3.95 -5.11
N TRP A 71 7.16 3.23 -5.83
CA TRP A 71 6.10 2.44 -5.19
C TRP A 71 6.68 1.29 -4.38
N LEU A 72 7.67 0.55 -4.89
CA LEU A 72 8.35 -0.49 -4.12
C LEU A 72 8.95 0.08 -2.82
N ALA A 73 9.61 1.24 -2.89
CA ALA A 73 10.12 1.92 -1.69
C ALA A 73 9.00 2.26 -0.71
N SER A 74 7.81 2.68 -1.19
CA SER A 74 6.67 2.93 -0.32
C SER A 74 6.22 1.66 0.41
N PHE A 75 6.13 0.51 -0.26
CA PHE A 75 5.83 -0.77 0.39
C PHE A 75 6.87 -1.14 1.46
N VAL A 76 8.16 -0.89 1.20
CA VAL A 76 9.23 -1.12 2.20
C VAL A 76 9.01 -0.25 3.44
N PHE A 77 8.67 1.03 3.27
CA PHE A 77 8.40 1.91 4.42
C PHE A 77 7.13 1.52 5.18
N LEU A 78 6.06 1.11 4.47
CA LEU A 78 4.85 0.63 5.11
C LEU A 78 5.09 -0.69 5.86
N LEU A 79 5.89 -1.59 5.30
CA LEU A 79 6.30 -2.83 5.98
C LEU A 79 7.13 -2.51 7.23
N ALA A 80 8.11 -1.62 7.12
CA ALA A 80 8.93 -1.19 8.26
C ALA A 80 8.05 -0.56 9.36
N LEU A 81 7.06 0.26 8.99
CA LEU A 81 6.09 0.82 9.92
C LEU A 81 5.27 -0.30 10.59
N THR A 82 4.75 -1.24 9.81
CA THR A 82 3.95 -2.37 10.30
C THR A 82 4.76 -3.29 11.22
N LEU A 83 6.08 -3.36 11.07
CA LEU A 83 6.98 -4.12 11.95
C LEU A 83 7.44 -3.32 13.18
N THR A 84 7.32 -2.01 13.17
CA THR A 84 7.79 -1.14 14.27
C THR A 84 6.74 -1.01 15.39
N LEU A 85 5.45 -1.00 15.05
CA LEU A 85 4.35 -0.79 16.00
C LEU A 85 4.06 -1.98 16.94
N PRO A 86 4.17 -3.26 16.49
CA PRO A 86 3.81 -4.41 17.31
C PRO A 86 4.69 -4.60 18.54
N THR A 87 4.07 -5.07 19.64
CA THR A 87 4.79 -5.51 20.82
C THR A 87 5.59 -6.78 20.57
N VAL A 88 6.49 -7.13 21.50
CA VAL A 88 7.29 -8.37 21.41
C VAL A 88 6.38 -9.61 21.39
N GLU A 89 5.31 -9.60 22.17
CA GLU A 89 4.32 -10.69 22.24
C GLU A 89 3.58 -10.84 20.90
N GLU A 90 3.14 -9.75 20.29
CA GLU A 90 2.50 -9.76 18.97
C GLU A 90 3.43 -10.31 17.90
N ARG A 91 4.70 -9.92 17.91
CA ARG A 91 5.70 -10.42 16.93
C ARG A 91 5.92 -11.94 17.05
N ARG A 92 5.87 -12.47 18.27
CA ARG A 92 6.02 -13.91 18.54
C ARG A 92 4.74 -14.70 18.29
N PHE A 93 3.61 -14.03 18.22
CA PHE A 93 2.33 -14.68 18.01
C PHE A 93 2.24 -15.38 16.67
N ARG A 94 1.79 -16.64 16.70
CA ARG A 94 1.58 -17.44 15.47
C ARG A 94 0.10 -17.82 15.35
N THR A 95 -0.44 -17.65 14.16
CA THR A 95 -1.81 -18.07 13.82
C THR A 95 -1.84 -18.85 12.51
N ARG A 96 -2.73 -19.86 12.47
CA ARG A 96 -2.93 -20.66 11.25
C ARG A 96 -3.50 -19.83 10.09
N LEU A 97 -4.21 -18.75 10.38
CA LEU A 97 -4.78 -17.86 9.36
C LEU A 97 -3.70 -17.21 8.47
N CYS A 98 -2.50 -16.95 9.00
CA CYS A 98 -1.41 -16.45 8.17
C CYS A 98 -1.04 -17.39 7.02
N ARG A 99 -1.27 -18.72 7.15
CA ARG A 99 -0.99 -19.68 6.08
C ARG A 99 -1.89 -19.52 4.86
N LEU A 100 -3.04 -18.84 5.01
CA LEU A 100 -3.93 -18.52 3.88
C LEU A 100 -3.33 -17.43 2.99
N VAL A 101 -2.48 -16.55 3.53
CA VAL A 101 -1.90 -15.44 2.76
C VAL A 101 -1.07 -15.95 1.55
N PRO A 102 -0.07 -16.82 1.71
CA PRO A 102 0.65 -17.36 0.56
C PRO A 102 -0.24 -18.16 -0.39
N VAL A 103 -1.27 -18.86 0.11
CA VAL A 103 -2.21 -19.61 -0.74
C VAL A 103 -3.00 -18.66 -1.66
N VAL A 104 -3.36 -17.47 -1.18
CA VAL A 104 -4.04 -16.45 -1.97
C VAL A 104 -3.06 -15.70 -2.89
N CYS A 105 -1.86 -15.39 -2.42
CA CYS A 105 -0.87 -14.63 -3.20
C CYS A 105 -0.15 -15.46 -4.27
N LEU A 106 -0.05 -16.78 -4.11
CA LEU A 106 0.65 -17.64 -5.07
C LEU A 106 -0.01 -17.66 -6.47
N PRO A 107 -1.35 -17.80 -6.61
CA PRO A 107 -2.00 -17.69 -7.90
C PRO A 107 -1.79 -16.32 -8.57
N GLN A 108 -1.81 -15.24 -7.77
CA GLN A 108 -1.50 -13.88 -8.24
C GLN A 108 -0.08 -13.78 -8.77
N PHE A 109 0.89 -14.34 -8.05
CA PHE A 109 2.28 -14.36 -8.48
C PHE A 109 2.43 -15.03 -9.85
N ILE A 110 1.80 -16.21 -10.04
CA ILE A 110 1.82 -16.93 -11.31
C ILE A 110 1.19 -16.08 -12.43
N LEU A 111 0.03 -15.45 -12.15
CA LEU A 111 -0.64 -14.56 -13.09
C LEU A 111 0.26 -13.41 -13.52
N TYR A 112 0.87 -12.71 -12.57
CA TYR A 112 1.68 -11.52 -12.84
C TYR A 112 2.97 -11.83 -13.62
N VAL A 113 3.64 -12.93 -13.29
CA VAL A 113 4.83 -13.39 -14.04
C VAL A 113 4.47 -13.76 -15.48
N THR A 114 3.22 -14.18 -15.73
CA THR A 114 2.74 -14.53 -17.07
C THR A 114 2.40 -13.30 -17.92
N TYR A 115 1.87 -12.21 -17.30
CA TYR A 115 1.34 -11.06 -18.03
C TYR A 115 2.21 -9.81 -18.00
N GLY A 116 3.21 -9.72 -17.12
CA GLY A 116 3.99 -8.51 -16.93
C GLY A 116 5.49 -8.74 -16.74
N ASP A 117 6.19 -7.69 -16.30
CA ASP A 117 7.61 -7.76 -15.99
C ASP A 117 7.87 -8.64 -14.75
N VAL A 118 8.68 -9.68 -14.95
CA VAL A 118 8.95 -10.69 -13.91
C VAL A 118 9.53 -10.07 -12.66
N LEU A 119 10.51 -9.18 -12.81
CA LEU A 119 11.27 -8.64 -11.68
C LEU A 119 10.40 -7.73 -10.82
N SER A 120 9.69 -6.78 -11.43
CA SER A 120 8.75 -5.88 -10.75
C SER A 120 7.68 -6.68 -10.01
N ASN A 121 7.07 -7.65 -10.69
CA ASN A 121 5.98 -8.45 -10.16
C ASN A 121 6.41 -9.39 -9.01
N VAL A 122 7.63 -9.93 -9.05
CA VAL A 122 8.21 -10.69 -7.92
C VAL A 122 8.30 -9.83 -6.67
N PHE A 123 8.87 -8.62 -6.80
CA PHE A 123 9.03 -7.71 -5.67
C PHE A 123 7.68 -7.23 -5.14
N MET A 124 6.77 -6.77 -6.00
CA MET A 124 5.47 -6.24 -5.59
C MET A 124 4.59 -7.31 -4.95
N CYS A 125 4.52 -8.50 -5.53
CA CYS A 125 3.79 -9.62 -4.94
C CYS A 125 4.39 -10.06 -3.60
N GLY A 126 5.73 -10.15 -3.50
CA GLY A 126 6.44 -10.48 -2.26
C GLY A 126 6.14 -9.47 -1.16
N MET A 127 6.17 -8.17 -1.47
CA MET A 127 5.88 -7.10 -0.50
C MET A 127 4.41 -7.10 -0.08
N THR A 128 3.47 -7.26 -1.02
CA THR A 128 2.04 -7.39 -0.73
C THR A 128 1.77 -8.59 0.18
N MET A 129 2.39 -9.73 -0.09
CA MET A 129 2.29 -10.94 0.74
C MET A 129 2.82 -10.69 2.16
N LEU A 130 3.98 -10.03 2.32
CA LEU A 130 4.55 -9.72 3.63
C LEU A 130 3.67 -8.75 4.43
N LEU A 131 3.14 -7.70 3.78
CA LEU A 131 2.21 -6.76 4.40
C LEU A 131 0.94 -7.47 4.85
N ALA A 132 0.32 -8.26 3.99
CA ALA A 132 -0.89 -9.04 4.31
C ALA A 132 -0.62 -10.03 5.45
N TRP A 133 0.52 -10.73 5.44
CA TRP A 133 0.92 -11.62 6.53
C TRP A 133 1.00 -10.90 7.87
N CYS A 134 1.72 -9.77 7.92
CA CYS A 134 1.86 -8.97 9.14
C CYS A 134 0.51 -8.41 9.61
N ALA A 135 -0.33 -7.93 8.68
CA ALA A 135 -1.63 -7.37 9.00
C ALA A 135 -2.61 -8.45 9.53
N VAL A 136 -2.68 -9.62 8.92
CA VAL A 136 -3.51 -10.75 9.39
C VAL A 136 -3.07 -11.20 10.78
N ARG A 137 -1.75 -11.34 11.01
CA ARG A 137 -1.22 -11.67 12.34
C ARG A 137 -1.64 -10.64 13.38
N GLY A 138 -1.44 -9.35 13.07
CA GLY A 138 -1.79 -8.25 13.97
C GLY A 138 -3.29 -8.15 14.25
N LEU A 139 -4.14 -8.37 13.26
CA LEU A 139 -5.60 -8.38 13.42
C LEU A 139 -6.07 -9.48 14.36
N VAL A 140 -5.54 -10.70 14.20
CA VAL A 140 -5.90 -11.84 15.06
C VAL A 140 -5.40 -11.61 16.49
N TRP A 141 -4.17 -11.09 16.64
CA TRP A 141 -3.64 -10.71 17.93
C TRP A 141 -4.48 -9.65 18.62
N ALA A 142 -4.77 -8.55 17.94
CA ALA A 142 -5.56 -7.44 18.45
C ALA A 142 -6.99 -7.87 18.85
N LYS A 143 -7.57 -8.85 18.13
CA LYS A 143 -8.87 -9.44 18.51
C LYS A 143 -8.78 -10.24 19.82
N ARG A 144 -7.68 -10.94 20.04
CA ARG A 144 -7.48 -11.77 21.26
C ARG A 144 -7.09 -10.94 22.48
N SER A 145 -6.24 -9.93 22.29
CA SER A 145 -5.72 -9.07 23.39
C SER A 145 -6.62 -7.89 23.72
N GLY A 146 -7.75 -7.69 23.00
CA GLY A 146 -8.61 -6.52 23.18
C GLY A 146 -8.05 -5.21 22.62
N GLY A 147 -6.95 -5.26 21.85
CA GLY A 147 -6.22 -4.13 21.32
C GLY A 147 -6.93 -3.42 20.16
N ALA A 148 -8.05 -2.73 20.43
CA ALA A 148 -8.86 -2.05 19.40
C ALA A 148 -8.08 -1.01 18.56
N ARG A 149 -7.04 -0.40 19.11
CA ARG A 149 -6.22 0.64 18.46
C ARG A 149 -5.38 0.06 17.33
N LEU A 150 -4.59 -0.97 17.60
CA LEU A 150 -3.77 -1.66 16.59
C LEU A 150 -4.64 -2.40 15.57
N ARG A 151 -5.84 -2.87 15.96
CA ARG A 151 -6.78 -3.50 15.03
C ARG A 151 -7.15 -2.62 13.85
N ARG A 152 -7.35 -1.31 14.07
CA ARG A 152 -7.65 -0.36 12.98
C ARG A 152 -6.45 -0.20 12.05
N PHE A 153 -5.25 -0.04 12.59
CA PHE A 153 -4.04 0.06 11.79
C PHE A 153 -3.83 -1.18 10.92
N HIS A 154 -3.83 -2.37 11.52
CA HIS A 154 -3.68 -3.62 10.76
C HIS A 154 -4.81 -3.85 9.75
N GLY A 155 -6.05 -3.42 10.08
CA GLY A 155 -7.18 -3.46 9.15
C GLY A 155 -6.95 -2.57 7.93
N THR A 156 -6.44 -1.35 8.13
CA THR A 156 -6.11 -0.43 7.04
C THR A 156 -4.97 -0.95 6.17
N VAL A 157 -3.91 -1.53 6.78
CA VAL A 157 -2.80 -2.16 6.04
C VAL A 157 -3.28 -3.37 5.24
N LEU A 158 -4.19 -4.19 5.80
CA LEU A 158 -4.75 -5.32 5.06
C LEU A 158 -5.65 -4.86 3.91
N ALA A 159 -6.45 -3.79 4.11
CA ALA A 159 -7.25 -3.19 3.06
C ALA A 159 -6.36 -2.63 1.93
N PHE A 160 -5.27 -1.95 2.27
CA PHE A 160 -4.25 -1.52 1.30
C PHE A 160 -3.73 -2.71 0.48
N ALA A 161 -3.23 -3.76 1.14
CA ALA A 161 -2.69 -4.94 0.45
C ALA A 161 -3.74 -5.65 -0.42
N ALA A 162 -5.00 -5.71 0.03
CA ALA A 162 -6.10 -6.33 -0.74
C ALA A 162 -6.49 -5.50 -1.96
N LEU A 163 -6.49 -4.17 -1.86
CA LEU A 163 -6.78 -3.28 -2.99
C LEU A 163 -5.65 -3.28 -4.00
N GLU A 164 -4.40 -3.27 -3.58
CA GLU A 164 -3.25 -3.45 -4.45
C GLU A 164 -3.32 -4.79 -5.18
N TYR A 165 -3.67 -5.87 -4.47
CA TYR A 165 -3.91 -7.17 -5.08
C TYR A 165 -5.00 -7.10 -6.17
N ALA A 166 -6.13 -6.46 -5.88
CA ALA A 166 -7.25 -6.35 -6.82
C ALA A 166 -6.90 -5.46 -8.02
N LEU A 167 -6.20 -4.35 -7.77
CA LEU A 167 -5.74 -3.39 -8.77
C LEU A 167 -4.81 -4.06 -9.79
N TRP A 168 -3.73 -4.69 -9.33
CA TRP A 168 -2.80 -5.39 -10.20
C TRP A 168 -3.44 -6.58 -10.92
N THR A 169 -4.34 -7.30 -10.27
CA THR A 169 -5.10 -8.39 -10.92
C THR A 169 -5.99 -7.83 -12.02
N SER A 170 -6.68 -6.72 -11.80
CA SER A 170 -7.54 -6.11 -12.81
C SER A 170 -6.73 -5.58 -14.01
N SER A 171 -5.54 -5.03 -13.79
CA SER A 171 -4.66 -4.56 -14.87
C SER A 171 -4.23 -5.65 -15.85
N CYS A 172 -4.21 -6.91 -15.41
CA CYS A 172 -3.92 -8.05 -16.28
C CYS A 172 -5.02 -8.34 -17.32
N PHE A 173 -6.27 -7.93 -17.05
CA PHE A 173 -7.43 -8.32 -17.86
C PHE A 173 -8.14 -7.13 -18.52
N TRP A 174 -8.00 -5.92 -17.99
CA TRP A 174 -8.67 -4.71 -18.47
C TRP A 174 -7.65 -3.61 -18.76
N VAL A 175 -7.63 -3.17 -20.03
CA VAL A 175 -6.72 -2.11 -20.51
C VAL A 175 -7.48 -0.85 -20.98
N SER A 176 -8.83 -0.83 -20.88
CA SER A 176 -9.63 0.28 -21.37
C SER A 176 -9.58 1.48 -20.41
N ASP A 177 -9.42 2.69 -20.95
CA ASP A 177 -9.49 3.96 -20.19
C ASP A 177 -10.95 4.41 -20.03
N THR A 178 -11.76 3.58 -19.37
CA THR A 178 -13.20 3.82 -19.15
C THR A 178 -13.62 3.38 -17.75
N LEU A 179 -14.73 3.92 -17.24
CA LEU A 179 -15.31 3.54 -15.95
C LEU A 179 -15.78 2.08 -15.88
N MET A 180 -15.82 1.36 -17.01
CA MET A 180 -16.08 -0.08 -17.03
C MET A 180 -14.87 -0.90 -16.60
N ASN A 181 -13.68 -0.31 -16.57
CA ASN A 181 -12.48 -0.94 -16.08
C ASN A 181 -12.46 -0.94 -14.55
N PRO A 182 -12.48 -2.10 -13.88
CA PRO A 182 -12.50 -2.19 -12.42
C PRO A 182 -11.23 -1.66 -11.77
N TYR A 183 -10.12 -1.54 -12.51
CA TYR A 183 -8.87 -0.94 -12.08
C TYR A 183 -9.11 0.41 -11.41
N PHE A 184 -9.81 1.35 -12.07
CA PHE A 184 -10.05 2.69 -11.55
C PHE A 184 -10.88 2.70 -10.26
N TRP A 185 -11.83 1.79 -10.11
CA TRP A 185 -12.60 1.67 -8.87
C TRP A 185 -11.75 1.21 -7.70
N PHE A 186 -10.85 0.25 -7.93
CA PHE A 186 -9.92 -0.19 -6.90
C PHE A 186 -8.92 0.90 -6.54
N ASP A 187 -8.46 1.70 -7.51
CA ASP A 187 -7.51 2.78 -7.26
C ASP A 187 -8.15 3.96 -6.51
N PHE A 188 -9.39 4.33 -6.83
CA PHE A 188 -10.15 5.29 -6.02
C PHE A 188 -10.36 4.80 -4.57
N LEU A 189 -10.69 3.53 -4.38
CA LEU A 189 -10.79 2.94 -3.04
C LEU A 189 -9.43 2.91 -2.33
N LEU A 190 -8.35 2.64 -3.06
CA LEU A 190 -6.99 2.70 -2.53
C LEU A 190 -6.65 4.11 -2.04
N SER A 191 -6.99 5.15 -2.81
CA SER A 191 -6.83 6.54 -2.41
C SER A 191 -7.56 6.86 -1.09
N LEU A 192 -8.76 6.32 -0.86
CA LEU A 192 -9.46 6.44 0.41
C LEU A 192 -8.74 5.72 1.55
N VAL A 193 -8.24 4.51 1.29
CA VAL A 193 -7.47 3.73 2.29
C VAL A 193 -6.17 4.44 2.64
N LEU A 194 -5.50 5.06 1.68
CA LEU A 194 -4.32 5.91 1.92
C LEU A 194 -4.63 7.03 2.91
N LEU A 195 -5.74 7.74 2.77
CA LEU A 195 -6.17 8.75 3.76
C LEU A 195 -6.43 8.16 5.14
N LEU A 196 -6.95 6.93 5.23
CA LEU A 196 -7.25 6.26 6.50
C LEU A 196 -6.00 5.82 7.28
N LEU A 197 -4.83 5.71 6.66
CA LEU A 197 -3.57 5.38 7.35
C LEU A 197 -3.19 6.44 8.40
N LEU A 198 -3.43 7.73 8.14
CA LEU A 198 -3.14 8.81 9.07
C LEU A 198 -3.90 8.67 10.41
N PRO A 199 -5.26 8.62 10.43
CA PRO A 199 -5.99 8.45 11.67
C PRO A 199 -5.77 7.07 12.31
N ALA A 200 -5.48 6.03 11.49
CA ALA A 200 -5.17 4.70 12.00
C ALA A 200 -3.86 4.71 12.79
N LEU A 201 -2.80 5.35 12.27
CA LEU A 201 -1.53 5.48 12.97
C LEU A 201 -1.66 6.37 14.21
N ARG A 202 -2.39 7.50 14.13
CA ARG A 202 -2.60 8.37 15.29
C ARG A 202 -3.20 7.59 16.47
N LYS A 203 -4.26 6.81 16.21
CA LYS A 203 -4.87 5.96 17.24
C LYS A 203 -3.97 4.84 17.75
N ALA A 204 -3.08 4.31 16.92
CA ALA A 204 -2.10 3.30 17.31
C ALA A 204 -0.95 3.88 18.14
N GLY A 205 -0.58 5.14 17.93
CA GLY A 205 0.53 5.82 18.58
C GLY A 205 0.21 6.48 19.94
N ASP A 206 -1.08 6.56 20.29
CA ASP A 206 -1.55 7.11 21.59
C ASP A 206 -1.46 6.04 22.72
N ALA A 207 -0.76 4.97 22.49
CA ALA A 207 -0.40 3.93 23.43
C ALA A 207 1.12 4.06 23.72
#